data_56dd75f26028e15390b556c6ece572ee
#
_entry.id   56dd75f26028e15390b556c6ece572ee
#
_cell.length_a   1.000
_cell.length_b   1.000
_cell.length_c   1.000
_cell.angle_alpha   90.00
_cell.angle_beta   90.00
_cell.angle_gamma   90.00
#
_symmetry.space_group_name_H-M   'P 1'
#
loop_
_entity.id
_entity.type
_entity.pdbx_description
1 polymer ?
#
loop_
_entity_poly.entity_id
_entity_poly.type
_entity_poly.pdbx_seq_one_letter_code
_entity_poly.pdbx_strand_id
1 'polypeptide(L)'
;MKFIDRAKSHFESLGVQHIEVPEWKDEAGNPSVIYWNPITLSEKNKLFKKSDNLSDVSILADIVVMKAIDKDGNKLFTLEDKLALMHKVDSDVLSRIATAMVQAITPEEVKKN
;
A
#
# COMPACT_ATOMS: atom_id res chain seq x y z
N MET A 1 18.49 -24.83 -10.04
CA MET A 1 17.79 -23.56 -9.73
C MET A 1 18.69 -22.65 -8.90
N LYS A 2 18.82 -21.42 -9.34
CA LYS A 2 19.60 -20.46 -8.59
C LYS A 2 18.82 -20.01 -7.35
N PHE A 3 19.55 -19.62 -6.33
CA PHE A 3 18.92 -19.16 -5.11
C PHE A 3 18.01 -17.94 -5.34
N ILE A 4 18.43 -17.02 -6.22
CA ILE A 4 17.61 -15.86 -6.56
C ILE A 4 16.21 -16.25 -7.07
N ASP A 5 16.11 -17.39 -7.75
CA ASP A 5 14.81 -17.86 -8.24
C ASP A 5 13.87 -18.21 -7.09
N ARG A 6 14.43 -18.66 -5.97
CA ARG A 6 13.61 -18.93 -4.78
C ARG A 6 13.06 -17.63 -4.21
N ALA A 7 13.86 -16.57 -4.20
CA ALA A 7 13.40 -15.27 -3.72
C ALA A 7 12.31 -14.70 -4.62
N LYS A 8 12.47 -14.84 -5.93
CA LYS A 8 11.46 -14.39 -6.88
C LYS A 8 10.16 -15.15 -6.71
N SER A 9 10.25 -16.48 -6.55
CA SER A 9 9.06 -17.30 -6.37
C SER A 9 8.32 -16.93 -5.11
N HIS A 10 9.05 -16.65 -4.03
CA HIS A 10 8.44 -16.21 -2.79
C HIS A 10 7.67 -14.91 -3.00
N PHE A 11 8.30 -13.93 -3.67
CA PHE A 11 7.66 -12.65 -3.93
C PHE A 11 6.38 -12.83 -4.74
N GLU A 12 6.44 -13.66 -5.79
CA GLU A 12 5.26 -13.94 -6.62
C GLU A 12 4.16 -14.64 -5.84
N SER A 13 4.55 -15.48 -4.87
CA SER A 13 3.56 -16.21 -4.08
C SER A 13 2.78 -15.33 -3.12
N LEU A 14 3.29 -14.14 -2.80
CA LEU A 14 2.59 -13.22 -1.91
C LEU A 14 1.29 -12.72 -2.52
N GLY A 15 1.27 -12.55 -3.84
CA GLY A 15 0.07 -12.14 -4.55
C GLY A 15 -0.39 -10.74 -4.21
N VAL A 16 -1.54 -10.38 -4.76
CA VAL A 16 -2.14 -9.06 -4.53
C VAL A 16 -2.80 -9.04 -3.16
N GLN A 17 -2.50 -8.02 -2.37
CA GLN A 17 -3.10 -7.82 -1.06
C GLN A 17 -4.25 -6.83 -1.18
N HIS A 18 -5.10 -6.76 -0.17
CA HIS A 18 -6.21 -5.81 -0.20
C HIS A 18 -6.63 -5.40 1.21
N ILE A 19 -7.36 -4.29 1.27
CA ILE A 19 -7.96 -3.80 2.51
C ILE A 19 -9.31 -3.18 2.17
N GLU A 20 -10.29 -3.42 3.02
CA GLU A 20 -11.58 -2.77 2.90
C GLU A 20 -11.56 -1.46 3.66
N VAL A 21 -12.15 -0.42 3.07
CA VAL A 21 -12.23 0.91 3.69
C VAL A 21 -13.70 1.28 3.83
N PRO A 22 -14.34 0.89 4.95
CA PRO A 22 -15.77 1.17 5.13
C PRO A 22 -16.10 2.66 5.15
N GLU A 23 -15.14 3.48 5.54
CA GLU A 23 -15.33 4.92 5.58
C GLU A 23 -15.43 5.55 4.19
N TRP A 24 -14.90 4.87 3.18
CA TRP A 24 -14.91 5.36 1.79
C TRP A 24 -15.84 4.48 0.98
N LYS A 25 -17.12 4.75 1.09
CA LYS A 25 -18.13 3.93 0.41
C LYS A 25 -18.15 4.24 -1.07
N ASP A 26 -18.45 3.19 -1.85
CA ASP A 26 -18.63 3.38 -3.28
C ASP A 26 -20.05 3.90 -3.56
N GLU A 27 -20.40 4.03 -4.84
CA GLU A 27 -21.69 4.58 -5.24
C GLU A 27 -22.87 3.73 -4.78
N ALA A 28 -22.64 2.43 -4.60
CA ALA A 28 -23.68 1.51 -4.14
C ALA A 28 -23.77 1.45 -2.62
N GLY A 29 -22.89 2.18 -1.92
CA GLY A 29 -22.88 2.17 -0.46
C GLY A 29 -22.06 1.06 0.16
N ASN A 30 -21.32 0.33 -0.64
CA ASN A 30 -20.45 -0.73 -0.15
C ASN A 30 -19.06 -0.18 0.18
N PRO A 31 -18.32 -0.82 1.10
CA PRO A 31 -16.96 -0.39 1.39
C PRO A 31 -16.10 -0.42 0.12
N SER A 32 -15.28 0.59 -0.06
CA SER A 32 -14.28 0.55 -1.13
C SER A 32 -13.21 -0.45 -0.76
N VAL A 33 -12.65 -1.12 -1.76
CA VAL A 33 -11.57 -2.07 -1.55
C VAL A 33 -10.36 -1.56 -2.30
N ILE A 34 -9.24 -1.47 -1.59
CA ILE A 34 -7.98 -1.03 -2.18
C ILE A 34 -7.06 -2.23 -2.26
N TYR A 35 -6.49 -2.44 -3.43
CA TYR A 35 -5.56 -3.54 -3.67
C TYR A 35 -4.15 -2.99 -3.86
N TRP A 36 -3.14 -3.82 -3.64
CA TRP A 36 -1.76 -3.44 -3.93
C TRP A 36 -0.91 -4.70 -4.07
N ASN A 37 0.14 -4.56 -4.87
CA ASN A 37 1.17 -5.60 -4.97
C ASN A 37 2.19 -5.38 -3.86
N PRO A 38 2.84 -6.46 -3.39
CA PRO A 38 3.87 -6.32 -2.36
C PRO A 38 4.92 -5.29 -2.77
N ILE A 39 5.47 -4.61 -1.77
CA ILE A 39 6.44 -3.54 -2.03
C ILE A 39 7.83 -4.13 -2.26
N THR A 40 8.53 -3.61 -3.25
CA THR A 40 9.91 -4.01 -3.52
C THR A 40 10.89 -3.07 -2.83
N LEU A 41 12.15 -3.50 -2.73
CA LEU A 41 13.19 -2.64 -2.17
C LEU A 41 13.37 -1.38 -3.02
N SER A 42 13.26 -1.52 -4.33
CA SER A 42 13.35 -0.36 -5.23
C SER A 42 12.26 0.66 -4.93
N GLU A 43 11.05 0.18 -4.68
CA GLU A 43 9.93 1.07 -4.35
C GLU A 43 10.15 1.76 -3.00
N LYS A 44 10.63 1.01 -2.00
CA LYS A 44 10.96 1.61 -0.71
C LYS A 44 12.02 2.69 -0.87
N ASN A 45 13.02 2.43 -1.69
CA ASN A 45 14.07 3.40 -1.91
C ASN A 45 13.54 4.69 -2.51
N LYS A 46 12.62 4.59 -3.47
CA LYS A 46 12.00 5.76 -4.06
C LYS A 46 11.22 6.58 -3.02
N LEU A 47 10.52 5.88 -2.13
CA LEU A 47 9.76 6.54 -1.07
C LEU A 47 10.67 7.29 -0.12
N PHE A 48 11.75 6.66 0.32
CA PHE A 48 12.65 7.28 1.28
C PHE A 48 13.46 8.43 0.68
N LYS A 49 13.72 8.38 -0.61
CA LYS A 49 14.41 9.49 -1.27
C LYS A 49 13.56 10.75 -1.35
N LYS A 50 12.25 10.59 -1.41
CA LYS A 50 11.35 11.75 -1.46
C LYS A 50 11.22 12.42 -0.11
N SER A 51 11.49 11.69 0.97
CA SER A 51 11.41 12.21 2.32
C SER A 51 12.79 12.47 2.85
N ASP A 52 13.06 13.72 3.21
CA ASP A 52 14.35 14.10 3.80
C ASP A 52 14.46 13.62 5.23
N ASN A 53 13.34 13.21 5.82
CA ASN A 53 13.29 12.79 7.20
C ASN A 53 12.35 11.60 7.32
N LEU A 54 12.87 10.50 7.89
CA LEU A 54 12.09 9.28 8.06
C LEU A 54 10.86 9.47 8.94
N SER A 55 10.83 10.54 9.73
CA SER A 55 9.66 10.85 10.54
C SER A 55 8.63 11.70 9.81
N ASP A 56 8.88 12.06 8.56
CA ASP A 56 7.94 12.83 7.77
C ASP A 56 6.74 11.98 7.41
N VAL A 57 5.59 12.32 8.02
CA VAL A 57 4.38 11.53 7.83
C VAL A 57 3.81 11.63 6.42
N SER A 58 4.29 12.59 5.61
CA SER A 58 3.82 12.69 4.22
C SER A 58 4.17 11.44 3.42
N ILE A 59 5.13 10.64 3.89
CA ILE A 59 5.47 9.38 3.23
C ILE A 59 4.28 8.43 3.20
N LEU A 60 3.35 8.55 4.15
CA LEU A 60 2.14 7.73 4.17
C LEU A 60 1.28 8.01 2.94
N ALA A 61 1.15 9.28 2.57
CA ALA A 61 0.42 9.63 1.35
C ALA A 61 1.17 9.15 0.11
N ASP A 62 2.50 9.25 0.12
CA ASP A 62 3.30 8.81 -1.02
C ASP A 62 3.13 7.32 -1.30
N ILE A 63 3.12 6.49 -0.24
CA ILE A 63 2.99 5.05 -0.45
C ILE A 63 1.60 4.70 -0.99
N VAL A 64 0.57 5.35 -0.51
CA VAL A 64 -0.78 5.11 -1.00
C VAL A 64 -0.90 5.51 -2.48
N VAL A 65 -0.36 6.66 -2.85
CA VAL A 65 -0.36 7.10 -4.25
C VAL A 65 0.40 6.10 -5.12
N MET A 66 1.53 5.61 -4.63
CA MET A 66 2.37 4.70 -5.41
C MET A 66 1.74 3.33 -5.60
N LYS A 67 1.08 2.79 -4.57
CA LYS A 67 0.71 1.38 -4.55
C LYS A 67 -0.78 1.09 -4.76
N ALA A 68 -1.67 2.01 -4.43
CA ALA A 68 -3.11 1.72 -4.46
C ALA A 68 -3.59 1.47 -5.89
N ILE A 69 -4.22 0.30 -6.08
CA ILE A 69 -4.80 -0.08 -7.38
C ILE A 69 -6.18 -0.68 -7.13
N ASP A 70 -6.97 -0.79 -8.21
CA ASP A 70 -8.24 -1.49 -8.13
C ASP A 70 -8.02 -2.98 -8.43
N LYS A 71 -9.10 -3.73 -8.46
CA LYS A 71 -9.01 -5.18 -8.68
C LYS A 71 -8.45 -5.54 -10.06
N ASP A 72 -8.53 -4.62 -11.00
CA ASP A 72 -8.03 -4.84 -12.35
C ASP A 72 -6.61 -4.33 -12.56
N GLY A 73 -6.00 -3.78 -11.53
CA GLY A 73 -4.64 -3.29 -11.57
C GLY A 73 -4.49 -1.84 -11.98
N ASN A 74 -5.59 -1.10 -12.08
CA ASN A 74 -5.55 0.30 -12.45
C ASN A 74 -5.25 1.19 -11.24
N LYS A 75 -4.43 2.20 -11.45
CA LYS A 75 -4.09 3.14 -10.37
C LYS A 75 -5.31 3.87 -9.86
N LEU A 76 -5.45 3.95 -8.54
CA LEU A 76 -6.55 4.68 -7.92
C LEU A 76 -6.24 6.15 -7.69
N PHE A 77 -4.97 6.49 -7.53
CA PHE A 77 -4.56 7.86 -7.24
C PHE A 77 -3.46 8.31 -8.18
N THR A 78 -3.40 9.63 -8.39
CA THR A 78 -2.33 10.26 -9.15
C THR A 78 -1.49 11.10 -8.20
N LEU A 79 -0.36 11.60 -8.69
CA LEU A 79 0.49 12.49 -7.88
C LEU A 79 -0.26 13.75 -7.45
N GLU A 80 -1.21 14.20 -8.25
CA GLU A 80 -2.00 15.37 -7.91
C GLU A 80 -2.89 15.13 -6.69
N ASP A 81 -3.28 13.89 -6.46
CA ASP A 81 -4.14 13.56 -5.34
C ASP A 81 -3.43 13.62 -3.99
N LYS A 82 -2.10 13.67 -4.00
CA LYS A 82 -1.34 13.68 -2.75
C LYS A 82 -1.75 14.81 -1.82
N LEU A 83 -1.93 16.01 -2.36
CA LEU A 83 -2.31 17.14 -1.52
C LEU A 83 -3.67 16.93 -0.87
N ALA A 84 -4.62 16.39 -1.61
CA ALA A 84 -5.93 16.10 -1.05
C ALA A 84 -5.83 15.01 0.03
N LEU A 85 -5.01 14.00 -0.20
CA LEU A 85 -4.81 12.95 0.80
C LEU A 85 -4.22 13.51 2.09
N MET A 86 -3.36 14.51 1.99
CA MET A 86 -2.74 15.10 3.17
C MET A 86 -3.63 16.09 3.90
N HIS A 87 -4.54 16.74 3.21
CA HIS A 87 -5.28 17.86 3.80
C HIS A 87 -6.79 17.68 3.89
N LYS A 88 -7.34 16.71 3.17
CA LYS A 88 -8.80 16.56 3.09
C LYS A 88 -9.29 15.15 3.37
N VAL A 89 -8.42 14.30 3.88
CA VAL A 89 -8.74 12.91 4.17
C VAL A 89 -8.41 12.62 5.63
N ASP A 90 -9.22 11.79 6.27
CA ASP A 90 -8.99 11.44 7.66
C ASP A 90 -7.64 10.74 7.83
N SER A 91 -6.83 11.27 8.75
CA SER A 91 -5.47 10.76 8.92
C SER A 91 -5.43 9.33 9.44
N ASP A 92 -6.38 8.94 10.28
CA ASP A 92 -6.41 7.59 10.82
C ASP A 92 -6.71 6.57 9.75
N VAL A 93 -7.62 6.91 8.84
CA VAL A 93 -7.94 6.02 7.71
C VAL A 93 -6.73 5.88 6.79
N LEU A 94 -6.11 7.01 6.44
CA LEU A 94 -4.95 6.99 5.55
C LEU A 94 -3.79 6.22 6.18
N SER A 95 -3.53 6.42 7.46
CA SER A 95 -2.47 5.70 8.17
C SER A 95 -2.73 4.21 8.22
N ARG A 96 -3.99 3.81 8.41
CA ARG A 96 -4.36 2.40 8.44
C ARG A 96 -4.08 1.74 7.10
N ILE A 97 -4.43 2.41 6.01
CA ILE A 97 -4.20 1.90 4.66
C ILE A 97 -2.70 1.79 4.39
N ALA A 98 -1.96 2.87 4.66
CA ALA A 98 -0.53 2.89 4.39
C ALA A 98 0.21 1.83 5.22
N THR A 99 -0.17 1.68 6.48
CA THR A 99 0.45 0.68 7.35
C THR A 99 0.20 -0.73 6.84
N ALA A 100 -1.02 -1.00 6.38
CA ALA A 100 -1.35 -2.30 5.81
C ALA A 100 -0.47 -2.59 4.59
N MET A 101 -0.23 -1.60 3.75
CA MET A 101 0.61 -1.77 2.57
C MET A 101 2.06 -2.09 2.92
N VAL A 102 2.59 -1.45 3.97
CA VAL A 102 3.97 -1.68 4.40
C VAL A 102 4.12 -3.03 5.07
N GLN A 103 3.14 -3.42 5.88
CA GLN A 103 3.22 -4.66 6.66
C GLN A 103 2.66 -5.89 5.96
N ALA A 104 1.96 -5.70 4.90
CA ALA A 104 1.28 -6.69 4.04
C ALA A 104 1.15 -8.09 4.62
N ILE A 105 2.25 -8.75 4.95
CA ILE A 105 2.25 -10.05 5.59
C ILE A 105 3.00 -9.93 6.90
N THR A 106 2.29 -10.18 8.00
CA THR A 106 2.91 -10.07 9.32
C THR A 106 3.43 -11.41 9.79
N PRO A 107 4.44 -11.41 10.65
CA PRO A 107 4.91 -12.65 11.24
C PRO A 107 3.82 -13.41 12.00
N GLU A 108 2.85 -12.70 12.56
CA GLU A 108 1.76 -13.33 13.29
C GLU A 108 0.92 -14.19 12.38
N GLU A 109 0.69 -13.75 11.15
CA GLU A 109 -0.08 -14.53 10.20
C GLU A 109 0.62 -15.81 9.84
N VAL A 110 1.93 -15.75 9.74
CA VAL A 110 2.73 -16.93 9.46
C VAL A 110 2.71 -17.89 10.67
N LYS A 111 2.79 -17.34 11.87
CA LYS A 111 2.82 -18.14 13.08
C LYS A 111 1.54 -18.89 13.35
N LYS A 112 0.42 -18.38 12.89
CA LYS A 112 -0.86 -19.01 13.11
C LYS A 112 -0.99 -20.33 12.37
N ASN A 113 -0.12 -20.58 11.46
CA ASN A 113 -0.13 -21.82 10.68
C ASN A 113 0.78 -22.88 11.30
#